data_f8bdc7a7bc8449bb53f4f9172b1766b6
#
_entry.id   f8bdc7a7bc8449bb53f4f9172b1766b6
#
_cell.length_a   1.000
_cell.length_b   1.000
_cell.length_c   1.000
_cell.angle_alpha   90.00
_cell.angle_beta   90.00
_cell.angle_gamma   90.00
#
_symmetry.space_group_name_H-M   'P 1'
#
loop_
_entity.id
_entity.type
_entity.pdbx_description
1 polymer ?
#
loop_
_entity_poly.entity_id
_entity_poly.type
_entity_poly.pdbx_seq_one_letter_code
_entity_poly.pdbx_strand_id
1 'polypeptide(L)'
;MSVKQHIKEYKRELILEAAAKLFYEKGFQKTTIDDIGAALGVTKPFIYTYFDNKYSILEQLFDQSYGDLYVDLTQVLSNKKGAAKDRLQQFVKLYVEKNIEYQRFSAIMLEEEKSLSPKKIGDIRRKQRDFDAKLARLIEEGVSNGEFHVSDPMIASLSISGMVRWTHRWYSPQGRLSTEELTRTMSELALNLVGCTPV
;
A
#
# COMPACT_ATOMS: atom_id res chain seq x y z
N MET A 1 -18.94 -19.39 -5.57
CA MET A 1 -18.14 -19.39 -6.83
C MET A 1 -18.02 -20.81 -7.36
N SER A 2 -18.03 -21.00 -8.69
CA SER A 2 -17.83 -22.34 -9.29
C SER A 2 -16.35 -22.72 -9.27
N VAL A 3 -16.02 -24.04 -9.30
CA VAL A 3 -14.64 -24.54 -9.39
C VAL A 3 -13.90 -23.91 -10.58
N LYS A 4 -14.59 -23.74 -11.71
CA LYS A 4 -14.04 -23.12 -12.92
C LYS A 4 -13.63 -21.65 -12.69
N GLN A 5 -14.39 -20.92 -11.88
CA GLN A 5 -14.05 -19.54 -11.51
C GLN A 5 -12.83 -19.48 -10.59
N HIS A 6 -12.73 -20.37 -9.59
CA HIS A 6 -11.56 -20.45 -8.72
C HIS A 6 -10.26 -20.76 -9.49
N ILE A 7 -10.33 -21.71 -10.43
CA ILE A 7 -9.18 -22.03 -11.28
C ILE A 7 -8.78 -20.83 -12.16
N LYS A 8 -9.75 -20.10 -12.69
CA LYS A 8 -9.48 -18.89 -13.50
C LYS A 8 -8.80 -17.81 -12.65
N GLU A 9 -9.32 -17.55 -11.45
CA GLU A 9 -8.75 -16.56 -10.54
C GLU A 9 -7.33 -16.95 -10.09
N TYR A 10 -7.12 -18.18 -9.67
CA TYR A 10 -5.80 -18.69 -9.32
C TYR A 10 -4.75 -18.51 -10.44
N LYS A 11 -5.12 -18.83 -11.69
CA LYS A 11 -4.23 -18.61 -12.83
C LYS A 11 -3.94 -17.13 -13.07
N ARG A 12 -4.92 -16.28 -12.85
CA ARG A 12 -4.77 -14.83 -12.94
C ARG A 12 -3.80 -14.29 -11.88
N GLU A 13 -3.90 -14.79 -10.65
CA GLU A 13 -2.98 -14.44 -9.55
C GLU A 13 -1.54 -14.87 -9.88
N LEU A 14 -1.32 -16.08 -10.38
CA LEU A 14 0.03 -16.53 -10.81
C LEU A 14 0.65 -15.61 -11.86
N ILE A 15 -0.14 -15.13 -12.82
CA ILE A 15 0.34 -14.18 -13.84
C ILE A 15 0.71 -12.84 -13.19
N LEU A 16 -0.10 -12.34 -12.25
CA LEU A 16 0.15 -11.10 -11.55
C LEU A 16 1.41 -11.18 -10.68
N GLU A 17 1.62 -12.26 -9.95
CA GLU A 17 2.82 -12.47 -9.15
C GLU A 17 4.11 -12.52 -10.00
N ALA A 18 4.09 -13.26 -11.10
CA ALA A 18 5.21 -13.34 -12.02
C ALA A 18 5.51 -11.96 -12.66
N ALA A 19 4.46 -11.26 -13.08
CA ALA A 19 4.58 -9.91 -13.64
C ALA A 19 5.14 -8.92 -12.62
N ALA A 20 4.62 -8.92 -11.37
CA ALA A 20 5.10 -8.05 -10.30
C ALA A 20 6.58 -8.25 -10.02
N LYS A 21 7.03 -9.52 -9.96
CA LYS A 21 8.45 -9.84 -9.81
C LYS A 21 9.30 -9.25 -10.93
N LEU A 22 8.90 -9.47 -12.18
CA LEU A 22 9.63 -8.99 -13.36
C LEU A 22 9.61 -7.46 -13.47
N PHE A 23 8.48 -6.81 -13.17
CA PHE A 23 8.36 -5.35 -13.15
C PHE A 23 9.27 -4.72 -12.08
N TYR A 24 9.40 -5.37 -10.93
CA TYR A 24 10.31 -4.92 -9.87
C TYR A 24 11.78 -5.12 -10.25
N GLU A 25 12.15 -6.28 -10.80
CA GLU A 25 13.54 -6.65 -11.08
C GLU A 25 14.10 -6.01 -12.35
N LYS A 26 13.31 -5.97 -13.44
CA LYS A 26 13.73 -5.48 -14.77
C LYS A 26 13.16 -4.11 -15.11
N GLY A 27 12.17 -3.63 -14.36
CA GLY A 27 11.35 -2.46 -14.69
C GLY A 27 10.20 -2.81 -15.65
N PHE A 28 9.09 -2.09 -15.53
CA PHE A 28 7.88 -2.29 -16.34
C PHE A 28 8.16 -2.15 -17.84
N GLN A 29 8.91 -1.11 -18.25
CA GLN A 29 9.14 -0.83 -19.67
C GLN A 29 9.90 -1.97 -20.36
N LYS A 30 10.90 -2.55 -19.71
CA LYS A 30 11.76 -3.61 -20.27
C LYS A 30 11.13 -5.00 -20.21
N THR A 31 10.09 -5.20 -19.39
CA THR A 31 9.40 -6.50 -19.28
C THR A 31 8.40 -6.67 -20.41
N THR A 32 8.41 -7.84 -21.02
CA THR A 32 7.49 -8.23 -22.10
C THR A 32 6.50 -9.29 -21.64
N ILE A 33 5.41 -9.50 -22.40
CA ILE A 33 4.47 -10.61 -22.15
C ILE A 33 5.17 -11.97 -22.35
N ASP A 34 6.15 -12.05 -23.25
CA ASP A 34 6.93 -13.26 -23.47
C ASP A 34 7.80 -13.58 -22.25
N ASP A 35 8.40 -12.58 -21.58
CA ASP A 35 9.13 -12.78 -20.32
C ASP A 35 8.22 -13.36 -19.23
N ILE A 36 7.00 -12.84 -19.10
CA ILE A 36 6.02 -13.32 -18.11
C ILE A 36 5.62 -14.76 -18.42
N GLY A 37 5.36 -15.05 -19.70
CA GLY A 37 5.06 -16.42 -20.16
C GLY A 37 6.19 -17.39 -19.87
N ALA A 38 7.43 -17.01 -20.18
CA ALA A 38 8.63 -17.81 -19.92
C ALA A 38 8.82 -18.09 -18.42
N ALA A 39 8.60 -17.10 -17.56
CA ALA A 39 8.70 -17.24 -16.10
C ALA A 39 7.69 -18.26 -15.52
N LEU A 40 6.54 -18.43 -16.19
CA LEU A 40 5.49 -19.37 -15.78
C LEU A 40 5.50 -20.69 -16.56
N GLY A 41 6.37 -20.83 -17.56
CA GLY A 41 6.35 -22.00 -18.45
C GLY A 41 5.11 -22.08 -19.34
N VAL A 42 4.50 -20.93 -19.70
CA VAL A 42 3.30 -20.83 -20.52
C VAL A 42 3.54 -19.99 -21.77
N THR A 43 2.66 -20.13 -22.75
CA THR A 43 2.74 -19.38 -24.01
C THR A 43 2.12 -17.98 -23.89
N LYS A 44 2.55 -17.04 -24.72
CA LYS A 44 1.98 -15.69 -24.84
C LYS A 44 0.45 -15.70 -25.07
N PRO A 45 -0.12 -16.54 -25.97
CA PRO A 45 -1.57 -16.67 -26.09
C PRO A 45 -2.27 -17.06 -24.79
N PHE A 46 -1.64 -17.86 -23.92
CA PHE A 46 -2.20 -18.18 -22.62
C PHE A 46 -2.37 -16.93 -21.76
N ILE A 47 -1.36 -16.05 -21.70
CA ILE A 47 -1.45 -14.79 -20.94
C ILE A 47 -2.60 -13.92 -21.47
N TYR A 48 -2.75 -13.83 -22.79
CA TYR A 48 -3.82 -13.05 -23.42
C TYR A 48 -5.25 -13.58 -23.17
N THR A 49 -5.41 -14.80 -22.65
CA THR A 49 -6.74 -15.28 -22.19
C THR A 49 -7.18 -14.62 -20.88
N TYR A 50 -6.26 -13.96 -20.17
CA TYR A 50 -6.50 -13.33 -18.86
C TYR A 50 -6.32 -11.81 -18.86
N PHE A 51 -5.47 -11.29 -19.72
CA PHE A 51 -5.10 -9.87 -19.77
C PHE A 51 -4.95 -9.41 -21.22
N ASP A 52 -5.53 -8.28 -21.55
CA ASP A 52 -5.49 -7.74 -22.92
C ASP A 52 -4.08 -7.30 -23.34
N ASN A 53 -3.30 -6.79 -22.40
CA ASN A 53 -1.95 -6.29 -22.62
C ASN A 53 -1.20 -6.13 -21.28
N LYS A 54 0.07 -5.72 -21.35
CA LYS A 54 0.94 -5.50 -20.21
C LYS A 54 0.41 -4.40 -19.26
N TYR A 55 -0.24 -3.38 -19.80
CA TYR A 55 -0.82 -2.28 -19.00
C TYR A 55 -2.02 -2.76 -18.17
N SER A 56 -2.84 -3.66 -18.71
CA SER A 56 -3.95 -4.24 -17.94
C SER A 56 -3.46 -5.11 -16.77
N ILE A 57 -2.31 -5.74 -16.90
CA ILE A 57 -1.64 -6.44 -15.78
C ILE A 57 -1.19 -5.41 -14.73
N LEU A 58 -0.54 -4.33 -15.14
CA LEU A 58 -0.11 -3.27 -14.23
C LEU A 58 -1.29 -2.64 -13.49
N GLU A 59 -2.36 -2.28 -14.20
CA GLU A 59 -3.57 -1.72 -13.59
C GLU A 59 -4.22 -2.66 -12.58
N GLN A 60 -4.22 -3.98 -12.85
CA GLN A 60 -4.74 -4.97 -11.92
C GLN A 60 -3.85 -5.13 -10.68
N LEU A 61 -2.53 -5.07 -10.83
CA LEU A 61 -1.60 -5.04 -9.70
C LEU A 61 -1.86 -3.84 -8.78
N PHE A 62 -2.11 -2.68 -9.37
CA PHE A 62 -2.52 -1.49 -8.61
C PHE A 62 -3.85 -1.71 -7.86
N ASP A 63 -4.84 -2.35 -8.48
CA ASP A 63 -6.13 -2.61 -7.81
C ASP A 63 -5.99 -3.54 -6.62
N GLN A 64 -5.25 -4.64 -6.76
CA GLN A 64 -5.00 -5.57 -5.66
C GLN A 64 -4.24 -4.89 -4.52
N SER A 65 -3.11 -4.26 -4.82
CA SER A 65 -2.27 -3.63 -3.80
C SER A 65 -2.98 -2.53 -3.04
N TYR A 66 -3.75 -1.69 -3.74
CA TYR A 66 -4.58 -0.68 -3.08
C TYR A 66 -5.79 -1.29 -2.36
N GLY A 67 -6.39 -2.36 -2.91
CA GLY A 67 -7.51 -3.04 -2.29
C GLY A 67 -7.10 -3.61 -0.93
N ASP A 68 -6.12 -4.50 -0.93
CA ASP A 68 -5.70 -5.23 0.27
C ASP A 68 -5.08 -4.31 1.32
N LEU A 69 -4.16 -3.41 0.90
CA LEU A 69 -3.50 -2.47 1.81
C LEU A 69 -4.50 -1.54 2.51
N TYR A 70 -5.43 -0.95 1.75
CA TYR A 70 -6.32 0.08 2.29
C TYR A 70 -7.55 -0.48 3.01
N VAL A 71 -7.99 -1.72 2.72
CA VAL A 71 -9.12 -2.32 3.43
C VAL A 71 -8.82 -2.48 4.91
N ASP A 72 -7.71 -3.15 5.26
CA ASP A 72 -7.31 -3.40 6.64
C ASP A 72 -7.05 -2.09 7.40
N LEU A 73 -6.30 -1.17 6.79
CA LEU A 73 -6.00 0.14 7.39
C LEU A 73 -7.24 1.00 7.61
N THR A 74 -8.16 0.99 6.64
CA THR A 74 -9.42 1.71 6.75
C THR A 74 -10.31 1.14 7.86
N GLN A 75 -10.28 -0.17 8.08
CA GLN A 75 -11.02 -0.82 9.15
C GLN A 75 -10.53 -0.36 10.53
N VAL A 76 -9.20 -0.29 10.73
CA VAL A 76 -8.60 0.24 11.96
C VAL A 76 -9.01 1.71 12.20
N LEU A 77 -8.93 2.56 11.17
CA LEU A 77 -9.34 3.97 11.26
C LEU A 77 -10.84 4.14 11.54
N SER A 78 -11.66 3.19 11.12
CA SER A 78 -13.12 3.23 11.34
C SER A 78 -13.55 2.74 12.73
N ASN A 79 -12.67 2.05 13.45
CA ASN A 79 -12.92 1.59 14.80
C ASN A 79 -12.79 2.79 15.77
N LYS A 80 -13.90 3.19 16.40
CA LYS A 80 -13.95 4.33 17.33
C LYS A 80 -13.76 3.93 18.80
N LYS A 81 -13.37 2.70 19.09
CA LYS A 81 -13.15 2.22 20.47
C LYS A 81 -11.73 2.54 20.95
N GLY A 82 -11.62 3.07 22.16
CA GLY A 82 -10.33 3.37 22.79
C GLY A 82 -9.83 4.80 22.53
N ALA A 83 -8.73 5.14 23.17
CA ALA A 83 -8.07 6.45 23.04
C ALA A 83 -7.55 6.67 21.60
N ALA A 84 -7.54 7.93 21.16
CA ALA A 84 -7.04 8.28 19.83
C ALA A 84 -5.55 7.93 19.69
N LYS A 85 -4.77 8.07 20.75
CA LYS A 85 -3.38 7.66 20.87
C LYS A 85 -3.18 6.18 20.51
N ASP A 86 -3.93 5.28 21.16
CA ASP A 86 -3.79 3.84 20.96
C ASP A 86 -4.20 3.42 19.55
N ARG A 87 -5.26 4.04 19.03
CA ARG A 87 -5.73 3.82 17.65
C ARG A 87 -4.72 4.29 16.62
N LEU A 88 -4.10 5.45 16.82
CA LEU A 88 -3.04 5.95 15.93
C LEU A 88 -1.82 5.03 15.96
N GLN A 89 -1.41 4.58 17.14
CA GLN A 89 -0.29 3.65 17.28
C GLN A 89 -0.55 2.32 16.57
N GLN A 90 -1.73 1.74 16.78
CA GLN A 90 -2.15 0.51 16.10
C GLN A 90 -2.21 0.69 14.58
N PHE A 91 -2.74 1.82 14.12
CA PHE A 91 -2.78 2.17 12.69
C PHE A 91 -1.39 2.26 12.09
N VAL A 92 -0.46 3.01 12.70
CA VAL A 92 0.90 3.17 12.17
C VAL A 92 1.64 1.84 12.15
N LYS A 93 1.47 1.03 13.21
CA LYS A 93 2.03 -0.33 13.28
C LYS A 93 1.58 -1.16 12.07
N LEU A 94 0.27 -1.30 11.87
CA LEU A 94 -0.28 -2.06 10.75
C LEU A 94 0.16 -1.49 9.40
N TYR A 95 0.23 -0.16 9.27
CA TYR A 95 0.62 0.51 8.03
C TYR A 95 2.08 0.22 7.67
N VAL A 96 3.00 0.24 8.64
CA VAL A 96 4.41 -0.12 8.42
C VAL A 96 4.53 -1.59 8.04
N GLU A 97 3.89 -2.50 8.78
CA GLU A 97 3.90 -3.94 8.48
C GLU A 97 3.40 -4.22 7.06
N LYS A 98 2.27 -3.65 6.69
CA LYS A 98 1.70 -3.77 5.34
C LYS A 98 2.60 -3.14 4.26
N ASN A 99 3.19 -2.00 4.53
CA ASN A 99 4.08 -1.35 3.56
C ASN A 99 5.36 -2.17 3.31
N ILE A 100 5.84 -2.92 4.30
CA ILE A 100 6.96 -3.87 4.15
C ILE A 100 6.50 -5.11 3.38
N GLU A 101 5.35 -5.70 3.75
CA GLU A 101 4.77 -6.85 3.07
C GLU A 101 4.58 -6.57 1.57
N TYR A 102 4.08 -5.38 1.23
CA TYR A 102 3.82 -4.94 -0.14
C TYR A 102 4.96 -4.07 -0.73
N GLN A 103 6.19 -4.16 -0.20
CA GLN A 103 7.30 -3.28 -0.61
C GLN A 103 7.56 -3.29 -2.13
N ARG A 104 7.52 -4.46 -2.77
CA ARG A 104 7.71 -4.58 -4.22
C ARG A 104 6.62 -3.84 -5.00
N PHE A 105 5.37 -3.96 -4.57
CA PHE A 105 4.24 -3.27 -5.18
C PHE A 105 4.33 -1.76 -4.96
N SER A 106 4.71 -1.32 -3.76
CA SER A 106 4.90 0.10 -3.46
C SER A 106 5.97 0.74 -4.36
N ALA A 107 7.05 0.03 -4.64
CA ALA A 107 8.10 0.49 -5.56
C ALA A 107 7.55 0.62 -7.00
N ILE A 108 6.89 -0.43 -7.52
CA ILE A 108 6.28 -0.41 -8.86
C ILE A 108 5.25 0.72 -8.96
N MET A 109 4.44 0.92 -7.92
CA MET A 109 3.40 1.95 -7.88
C MET A 109 3.98 3.36 -8.01
N LEU A 110 5.06 3.66 -7.30
CA LEU A 110 5.68 4.99 -7.35
C LEU A 110 6.44 5.26 -8.65
N GLU A 111 7.05 4.23 -9.23
CA GLU A 111 7.82 4.37 -10.45
C GLU A 111 6.94 4.41 -11.71
N GLU A 112 5.85 3.63 -11.71
CA GLU A 112 5.03 3.37 -12.89
C GLU A 112 3.64 4.02 -12.86
N GLU A 113 3.32 4.87 -11.88
CA GLU A 113 2.04 5.62 -11.85
C GLU A 113 1.81 6.37 -13.17
N LYS A 114 2.86 6.95 -13.76
CA LYS A 114 2.81 7.65 -15.05
C LYS A 114 2.45 6.76 -16.24
N SER A 115 2.60 5.45 -16.12
CA SER A 115 2.29 4.46 -17.15
C SER A 115 0.81 4.01 -17.12
N LEU A 116 0.03 4.47 -16.13
CA LEU A 116 -1.39 4.15 -15.99
C LEU A 116 -2.27 5.07 -16.84
N SER A 117 -3.48 4.61 -17.11
CA SER A 117 -4.51 5.44 -17.75
C SER A 117 -4.89 6.63 -16.86
N PRO A 118 -5.27 7.80 -17.45
CA PRO A 118 -5.73 8.96 -16.67
C PRO A 118 -6.89 8.65 -15.73
N LYS A 119 -7.80 7.75 -16.15
CA LYS A 119 -8.90 7.26 -15.34
C LYS A 119 -8.38 6.55 -14.10
N LYS A 120 -7.41 5.63 -14.29
CA LYS A 120 -6.82 4.86 -13.21
C LYS A 120 -6.10 5.74 -12.20
N ILE A 121 -5.31 6.70 -12.68
CA ILE A 121 -4.65 7.72 -11.84
C ILE A 121 -5.68 8.49 -11.02
N GLY A 122 -6.78 8.90 -11.63
CA GLY A 122 -7.88 9.59 -10.93
C GLY A 122 -8.50 8.75 -9.81
N ASP A 123 -8.73 7.46 -10.06
CA ASP A 123 -9.28 6.51 -9.08
C ASP A 123 -8.32 6.28 -7.90
N ILE A 124 -7.03 6.12 -8.19
CA ILE A 124 -5.99 5.97 -7.16
C ILE A 124 -5.93 7.22 -6.28
N ARG A 125 -5.84 8.41 -6.88
CA ARG A 125 -5.78 9.69 -6.15
C ARG A 125 -7.03 9.92 -5.29
N ARG A 126 -8.20 9.48 -5.74
CA ARG A 126 -9.42 9.54 -4.94
C ARG A 126 -9.31 8.63 -3.71
N LYS A 127 -8.90 7.37 -3.89
CA LYS A 127 -8.69 6.43 -2.78
C LYS A 127 -7.65 6.95 -1.77
N GLN A 128 -6.56 7.55 -2.24
CA GLN A 128 -5.54 8.16 -1.38
C GLN A 128 -6.12 9.31 -0.55
N ARG A 129 -6.84 10.25 -1.19
CA ARG A 129 -7.48 11.36 -0.47
C ARG A 129 -8.48 10.88 0.58
N ASP A 130 -9.30 9.87 0.24
CA ASP A 130 -10.27 9.30 1.18
C ASP A 130 -9.58 8.65 2.39
N PHE A 131 -8.46 8.00 2.15
CA PHE A 131 -7.63 7.39 3.19
C PHE A 131 -6.99 8.46 4.09
N ASP A 132 -6.31 9.45 3.51
CA ASP A 132 -5.67 10.53 4.26
C ASP A 132 -6.72 11.34 5.06
N ALA A 133 -7.92 11.55 4.52
CA ALA A 133 -9.03 12.19 5.22
C ALA A 133 -9.53 11.36 6.43
N LYS A 134 -9.52 10.03 6.36
CA LYS A 134 -9.89 9.19 7.52
C LYS A 134 -8.85 9.25 8.62
N LEU A 135 -7.56 9.26 8.28
CA LEU A 135 -6.49 9.45 9.24
C LEU A 135 -6.56 10.85 9.88
N ALA A 136 -6.79 11.88 9.06
CA ALA A 136 -6.96 13.24 9.58
C ALA A 136 -8.11 13.33 10.59
N ARG A 137 -9.25 12.66 10.37
CA ARG A 137 -10.37 12.61 11.32
C ARG A 137 -9.99 11.94 12.65
N LEU A 138 -9.18 10.87 12.63
CA LEU A 138 -8.66 10.27 13.86
C LEU A 138 -7.79 11.27 14.63
N ILE A 139 -6.95 12.02 13.93
CA ILE A 139 -6.10 13.05 14.54
C ILE A 139 -6.94 14.21 15.08
N GLU A 140 -7.96 14.67 14.34
CA GLU A 140 -8.93 15.69 14.76
C GLU A 140 -9.68 15.29 16.04
N GLU A 141 -10.10 14.02 16.13
CA GLU A 141 -10.71 13.45 17.33
C GLU A 141 -9.75 13.52 18.52
N GLY A 142 -8.47 13.14 18.34
CA GLY A 142 -7.46 13.24 19.39
C GLY A 142 -7.17 14.68 19.83
N VAL A 143 -7.19 15.64 18.90
CA VAL A 143 -7.10 17.08 19.24
C VAL A 143 -8.30 17.52 20.07
N SER A 144 -9.51 17.13 19.66
CA SER A 144 -10.75 17.48 20.35
C SER A 144 -10.83 16.90 21.77
N ASN A 145 -10.23 15.73 21.97
CA ASN A 145 -10.17 15.06 23.28
C ASN A 145 -8.98 15.51 24.14
N GLY A 146 -8.11 16.40 23.63
CA GLY A 146 -6.92 16.87 24.32
C GLY A 146 -5.75 15.85 24.35
N GLU A 147 -5.84 14.78 23.59
CA GLU A 147 -4.78 13.76 23.47
C GLU A 147 -3.65 14.22 22.54
N PHE A 148 -3.97 15.05 21.54
CA PHE A 148 -3.04 15.55 20.52
C PHE A 148 -2.99 17.07 20.48
N HIS A 149 -1.81 17.61 20.09
CA HIS A 149 -1.56 19.04 19.94
C HIS A 149 -0.94 19.33 18.58
N VAL A 150 -1.77 19.44 17.55
CA VAL A 150 -1.37 19.73 16.18
C VAL A 150 -2.27 20.79 15.56
N SER A 151 -1.67 21.74 14.83
CA SER A 151 -2.40 22.87 14.24
C SER A 151 -3.23 22.48 13.01
N ASP A 152 -2.79 21.48 12.25
CA ASP A 152 -3.46 21.01 11.03
C ASP A 152 -3.46 19.48 10.97
N PRO A 153 -4.59 18.84 11.32
CA PRO A 153 -4.75 17.39 11.27
C PRO A 153 -4.53 16.78 9.88
N MET A 154 -4.86 17.52 8.80
CA MET A 154 -4.65 17.03 7.44
C MET A 154 -3.16 17.00 7.08
N ILE A 155 -2.41 18.04 7.42
CA ILE A 155 -0.95 18.05 7.20
C ILE A 155 -0.27 16.98 8.04
N ALA A 156 -0.69 16.77 9.27
CA ALA A 156 -0.18 15.69 10.11
C ALA A 156 -0.46 14.31 9.49
N SER A 157 -1.67 14.08 8.99
CA SER A 157 -2.06 12.87 8.27
C SER A 157 -1.17 12.61 7.04
N LEU A 158 -0.98 13.61 6.19
CA LEU A 158 -0.13 13.53 5.00
C LEU A 158 1.34 13.27 5.37
N SER A 159 1.82 13.87 6.47
CA SER A 159 3.19 13.68 6.96
C SER A 159 3.41 12.24 7.45
N ILE A 160 2.48 11.69 8.24
CA ILE A 160 2.52 10.30 8.70
C ILE A 160 2.46 9.33 7.51
N SER A 161 1.52 9.56 6.59
CA SER A 161 1.37 8.72 5.38
C SER A 161 2.63 8.77 4.51
N GLY A 162 3.24 9.95 4.34
CA GLY A 162 4.48 10.15 3.59
C GLY A 162 5.66 9.42 4.22
N MET A 163 5.82 9.58 5.54
CA MET A 163 6.87 8.93 6.32
C MET A 163 6.83 7.40 6.16
N VAL A 164 5.64 6.78 6.33
CA VAL A 164 5.49 5.33 6.22
C VAL A 164 5.67 4.88 4.77
N ARG A 165 5.04 5.53 3.81
CA ARG A 165 5.16 5.15 2.39
C ARG A 165 6.59 5.20 1.88
N TRP A 166 7.41 6.15 2.33
CA TRP A 166 8.80 6.29 1.88
C TRP A 166 9.72 5.15 2.34
N THR A 167 9.32 4.33 3.35
CA THR A 167 10.14 3.22 3.86
C THR A 167 10.51 2.20 2.79
N HIS A 168 9.66 2.00 1.75
CA HIS A 168 9.96 1.08 0.65
C HIS A 168 11.28 1.39 -0.07
N ARG A 169 11.77 2.64 -0.03
CA ARG A 169 13.00 3.07 -0.73
C ARG A 169 14.28 2.74 0.04
N TRP A 170 14.23 2.70 1.34
CA TRP A 170 15.45 2.60 2.16
C TRP A 170 15.43 1.44 3.17
N TYR A 171 14.29 0.90 3.52
CA TYR A 171 14.22 -0.20 4.46
C TYR A 171 14.58 -1.53 3.77
N SER A 172 15.43 -2.31 4.48
CA SER A 172 15.76 -3.69 4.10
C SER A 172 15.65 -4.58 5.33
N PRO A 173 15.00 -5.74 5.24
CA PRO A 173 14.96 -6.72 6.33
C PRO A 173 16.32 -7.23 6.79
N GLN A 174 17.35 -7.14 5.92
CA GLN A 174 18.75 -7.46 6.23
C GLN A 174 19.54 -6.24 6.68
N GLY A 175 18.91 -5.10 6.83
CA GLY A 175 19.54 -3.84 7.24
C GLY A 175 19.72 -3.70 8.75
N ARG A 176 19.97 -2.47 9.19
CA ARG A 176 20.27 -2.13 10.60
C ARG A 176 19.09 -2.36 11.55
N LEU A 177 17.85 -2.21 11.08
CA LEU A 177 16.64 -2.29 11.91
C LEU A 177 15.83 -3.53 11.55
N SER A 178 15.38 -4.26 12.55
CA SER A 178 14.32 -5.25 12.40
C SER A 178 12.99 -4.57 12.05
N THR A 179 12.04 -5.35 11.52
CA THR A 179 10.66 -4.88 11.27
C THR A 179 10.01 -4.34 12.54
N GLU A 180 10.23 -5.00 13.67
CA GLU A 180 9.66 -4.60 14.96
C GLU A 180 10.24 -3.26 15.44
N GLU A 181 11.56 -3.09 15.36
CA GLU A 181 12.22 -1.82 15.72
C GLU A 181 11.77 -0.68 14.81
N LEU A 182 11.67 -0.92 13.50
CA LEU A 182 11.14 0.08 12.56
C LEU A 182 9.71 0.47 12.93
N THR A 183 8.85 -0.52 13.15
CA THR A 183 7.43 -0.30 13.47
C THR A 183 7.27 0.50 14.76
N ARG A 184 8.02 0.17 15.80
CA ARG A 184 8.05 0.91 17.06
C ARG A 184 8.49 2.36 16.84
N THR A 185 9.63 2.55 16.18
CA THR A 185 10.19 3.88 15.94
C THR A 185 9.24 4.76 15.12
N MET A 186 8.62 4.20 14.07
CA MET A 186 7.65 4.94 13.25
C MET A 186 6.40 5.32 14.05
N SER A 187 5.94 4.45 14.96
CA SER A 187 4.80 4.74 15.84
C SER A 187 5.14 5.86 16.83
N GLU A 188 6.33 5.84 17.42
CA GLU A 188 6.81 6.91 18.30
C GLU A 188 6.93 8.24 17.57
N LEU A 189 7.50 8.23 16.35
CA LEU A 189 7.60 9.43 15.52
C LEU A 189 6.22 10.00 15.15
N ALA A 190 5.24 9.15 14.83
CA ALA A 190 3.89 9.59 14.53
C ALA A 190 3.20 10.23 15.75
N LEU A 191 3.38 9.64 16.94
CA LEU A 191 2.84 10.22 18.19
C LEU A 191 3.51 11.55 18.52
N ASN A 192 4.82 11.67 18.35
CA ASN A 192 5.54 12.94 18.54
C ASN A 192 5.08 14.00 17.54
N LEU A 193 4.83 13.63 16.28
CA LEU A 193 4.35 14.53 15.23
C LEU A 193 2.99 15.13 15.58
N VAL A 194 2.09 14.37 16.20
CA VAL A 194 0.79 14.88 16.66
C VAL A 194 0.86 15.54 18.06
N GLY A 195 2.06 15.72 18.62
CA GLY A 195 2.23 16.35 19.93
C GLY A 195 1.59 15.55 21.06
N CYS A 196 1.56 14.22 20.95
CA CYS A 196 1.07 13.36 22.02
C CYS A 196 2.03 13.42 23.21
N THR A 197 1.60 14.01 24.31
CA THR A 197 2.40 14.07 25.54
C THR A 197 2.50 12.67 26.15
N PRO A 198 3.70 12.19 26.52
CA PRO A 198 3.83 10.99 27.33
C PRO A 198 3.11 11.22 28.67
N VAL A 199 2.22 10.31 29.03
CA VAL A 199 1.62 10.28 30.38
C VAL A 199 2.64 9.77 31.35
#